data_177462ef97ce8c6c80b0e9282281fb39
#
_entry.id   177462ef97ce8c6c80b0e9282281fb39
#
_cell.length_a   1.000
_cell.length_b   1.000
_cell.length_c   1.000
_cell.angle_alpha   90.00
_cell.angle_beta   90.00
_cell.angle_gamma   90.00
#
_symmetry.space_group_name_H-M   'P 1'
#
loop_
_entity.id
_entity.type
_entity.pdbx_description
1 polymer ?
#
loop_
_entity_poly.entity_id
_entity_poly.type
_entity_poly.pdbx_seq_one_letter_code
_entity_poly.pdbx_strand_id
1 'polypeptide(L)'
;LHPVGHWYEIPNLLRNGVLRKVLAHRPQLKYLLVHNIDTLGTNVDPAILGYHIERGAGLTAEVINRRIEDHGGGLANIDGKVRLIEGLALPHEEIEFKLSYYNTGTTWIDVDQLLELFNLTRNDLAEPDKVMESIRAISARMPTYITIKDVKKRWGKGQEDIYPLTQFEKLWGDMTALAELHCQYINVPRMRGQQLKEPAQLDGWFRDGSAAYVDSVCQW
;
A
#
# COMPACT_ATOMS: atom_id res chain seq x y z
N LEU A 1 -3.56 20.00 7.90
CA LEU A 1 -3.03 18.66 8.16
C LEU A 1 -2.84 17.97 6.81
N HIS A 2 -1.66 17.45 6.55
CA HIS A 2 -1.33 16.71 5.34
C HIS A 2 -1.04 15.26 5.69
N PRO A 3 -1.28 14.31 4.77
CA PRO A 3 -0.90 12.92 4.95
C PRO A 3 0.61 12.80 5.19
N VAL A 4 0.98 11.84 6.03
CA VAL A 4 2.38 11.53 6.38
C VAL A 4 2.89 10.29 5.62
N GLY A 5 2.19 9.91 4.55
CA GLY A 5 2.45 8.71 3.76
C GLY A 5 1.67 7.48 4.26
N HIS A 6 1.42 6.56 3.33
CA HIS A 6 0.57 5.38 3.59
C HIS A 6 1.24 4.30 4.47
N TRP A 7 2.54 4.43 4.78
CA TRP A 7 3.17 3.54 5.76
C TRP A 7 2.42 3.54 7.11
N TYR A 8 1.85 4.69 7.49
CA TYR A 8 1.16 4.84 8.79
C TYR A 8 -0.21 4.15 8.87
N GLU A 9 -0.75 3.60 7.80
CA GLU A 9 -2.03 2.88 7.82
C GLU A 9 -2.01 1.73 8.81
N ILE A 10 -1.02 0.86 8.73
CA ILE A 10 -0.87 -0.28 9.67
C ILE A 10 -0.51 0.16 11.08
N PRO A 11 0.51 1.02 11.31
CA PRO A 11 0.75 1.59 12.64
C PRO A 11 -0.48 2.23 13.29
N ASN A 12 -1.35 2.88 12.50
CA ASN A 12 -2.58 3.44 13.05
C ASN A 12 -3.59 2.37 13.48
N LEU A 13 -3.70 1.23 12.78
CA LEU A 13 -4.53 0.10 13.24
C LEU A 13 -4.08 -0.41 14.61
N LEU A 14 -2.75 -0.46 14.83
CA LEU A 14 -2.15 -0.86 16.11
C LEU A 14 -2.41 0.21 17.19
N ARG A 15 -1.98 1.44 16.93
CA ARG A 15 -2.01 2.58 17.86
C ARG A 15 -3.42 2.92 18.32
N ASN A 16 -4.39 2.94 17.41
CA ASN A 16 -5.77 3.31 17.72
C ASN A 16 -6.57 2.17 18.36
N GLY A 17 -5.95 1.00 18.58
CA GLY A 17 -6.57 -0.17 19.15
C GLY A 17 -7.64 -0.82 18.24
N VAL A 18 -7.68 -0.47 16.96
CA VAL A 18 -8.65 -1.05 16.01
C VAL A 18 -8.35 -2.53 15.83
N LEU A 19 -7.09 -2.91 15.56
CA LEU A 19 -6.73 -4.32 15.42
C LEU A 19 -7.02 -5.11 16.69
N ARG A 20 -6.72 -4.55 17.87
CA ARG A 20 -7.06 -5.17 19.16
C ARG A 20 -8.55 -5.46 19.28
N LYS A 21 -9.41 -4.48 18.95
CA LYS A 21 -10.87 -4.66 18.99
C LYS A 21 -11.33 -5.73 18.02
N VAL A 22 -10.80 -5.74 16.80
CA VAL A 22 -11.13 -6.76 15.78
C VAL A 22 -10.75 -8.15 16.27
N LEU A 23 -9.52 -8.32 16.81
CA LEU A 23 -9.06 -9.62 17.33
C LEU A 23 -9.82 -10.08 18.56
N ALA A 24 -10.31 -9.17 19.41
CA ALA A 24 -11.17 -9.51 20.54
C ALA A 24 -12.51 -10.12 20.08
N HIS A 25 -13.08 -9.63 18.97
CA HIS A 25 -14.33 -10.17 18.41
C HIS A 25 -14.09 -11.37 17.45
N ARG A 26 -12.91 -11.43 16.86
CA ARG A 26 -12.51 -12.44 15.87
C ARG A 26 -11.11 -12.98 16.17
N PRO A 27 -10.94 -13.76 17.26
CA PRO A 27 -9.62 -14.23 17.68
C PRO A 27 -8.93 -15.14 16.66
N GLN A 28 -9.71 -15.78 15.77
CA GLN A 28 -9.21 -16.63 14.69
C GLN A 28 -8.72 -15.85 13.46
N LEU A 29 -8.87 -14.52 13.42
CA LEU A 29 -8.38 -13.70 12.30
C LEU A 29 -6.87 -13.85 12.17
N LYS A 30 -6.41 -14.22 10.96
CA LYS A 30 -4.99 -14.41 10.64
C LYS A 30 -4.49 -13.48 9.55
N TYR A 31 -5.34 -13.08 8.63
CA TYR A 31 -4.94 -12.35 7.44
C TYR A 31 -5.70 -11.05 7.29
N LEU A 32 -5.02 -10.03 6.78
CA LEU A 32 -5.59 -8.75 6.37
C LEU A 32 -5.36 -8.56 4.88
N LEU A 33 -6.33 -7.97 4.20
CA LEU A 33 -6.17 -7.40 2.88
C LEU A 33 -6.22 -5.88 3.00
N VAL A 34 -5.14 -5.22 2.64
CA VAL A 34 -5.02 -3.76 2.59
C VAL A 34 -4.89 -3.35 1.15
N HIS A 35 -5.70 -2.41 0.70
CA HIS A 35 -5.61 -1.90 -0.66
C HIS A 35 -6.02 -0.43 -0.74
N ASN A 36 -5.58 0.23 -1.79
CA ASN A 36 -5.98 1.60 -2.07
C ASN A 36 -7.43 1.66 -2.53
N ILE A 37 -8.16 2.67 -2.09
CA ILE A 37 -9.58 2.85 -2.42
C ILE A 37 -9.82 3.05 -3.93
N ASP A 38 -8.81 3.51 -4.66
CA ASP A 38 -8.84 3.71 -6.11
C ASP A 38 -8.52 2.46 -6.93
N THR A 39 -8.18 1.33 -6.29
CA THR A 39 -8.00 0.03 -6.93
C THR A 39 -9.34 -0.73 -6.94
N LEU A 40 -10.25 -0.27 -7.81
CA LEU A 40 -11.67 -0.66 -7.77
C LEU A 40 -11.93 -2.14 -8.09
N GLY A 41 -11.05 -2.80 -8.83
CA GLY A 41 -11.19 -4.21 -9.20
C GLY A 41 -10.72 -5.20 -8.13
N THR A 42 -10.17 -4.71 -7.01
CA THR A 42 -9.68 -5.56 -5.93
C THR A 42 -10.83 -6.15 -5.12
N ASN A 43 -10.76 -7.45 -4.87
CA ASN A 43 -11.69 -8.19 -4.01
C ASN A 43 -10.93 -9.24 -3.19
N VAL A 44 -11.62 -9.89 -2.26
CA VAL A 44 -11.06 -11.06 -1.55
C VAL A 44 -11.06 -12.26 -2.50
N ASP A 45 -9.88 -12.59 -3.02
CA ASP A 45 -9.68 -13.74 -3.92
C ASP A 45 -9.10 -14.92 -3.15
N PRO A 46 -9.83 -16.06 -3.06
CA PRO A 46 -9.38 -17.22 -2.30
C PRO A 46 -8.14 -17.89 -2.89
N ALA A 47 -7.89 -17.77 -4.20
CA ALA A 47 -6.69 -18.34 -4.82
C ALA A 47 -5.44 -17.54 -4.45
N ILE A 48 -5.54 -16.21 -4.41
CA ILE A 48 -4.43 -15.34 -3.99
C ILE A 48 -4.17 -15.50 -2.48
N LEU A 49 -5.23 -15.60 -1.67
CA LEU A 49 -5.09 -15.90 -0.25
C LEU A 49 -4.44 -17.30 -0.06
N GLY A 50 -4.87 -18.30 -0.82
CA GLY A 50 -4.26 -19.64 -0.79
C GLY A 50 -2.76 -19.60 -1.12
N TYR A 51 -2.36 -18.85 -2.15
CA TYR A 51 -0.96 -18.63 -2.50
C TYR A 51 -0.18 -17.98 -1.34
N HIS A 52 -0.74 -16.93 -0.73
CA HIS A 52 -0.12 -16.24 0.43
C HIS A 52 0.13 -17.20 1.59
N ILE A 53 -0.87 -18.04 1.90
CA ILE A 53 -0.80 -19.04 2.98
C ILE A 53 0.24 -20.13 2.65
N GLU A 54 0.18 -20.68 1.44
CA GLU A 54 1.09 -21.76 1.01
C GLU A 54 2.56 -21.32 1.04
N ARG A 55 2.83 -20.05 0.70
CA ARG A 55 4.18 -19.48 0.73
C ARG A 55 4.66 -19.11 2.14
N GLY A 56 3.79 -19.16 3.14
CA GLY A 56 4.12 -18.73 4.51
C GLY A 56 4.61 -17.28 4.55
N ALA A 57 4.07 -16.44 3.68
CA ALA A 57 4.52 -15.06 3.56
C ALA A 57 3.96 -14.18 4.68
N GLY A 58 4.78 -13.30 5.23
CA GLY A 58 4.31 -12.23 6.11
C GLY A 58 3.60 -11.13 5.33
N LEU A 59 4.03 -10.93 4.06
CA LEU A 59 3.47 -9.95 3.15
C LEU A 59 3.46 -10.50 1.72
N THR A 60 2.32 -10.41 1.03
CA THR A 60 2.23 -10.65 -0.42
C THR A 60 1.65 -9.42 -1.10
N ALA A 61 2.43 -8.78 -1.97
CA ALA A 61 1.98 -7.64 -2.75
C ALA A 61 1.48 -8.07 -4.13
N GLU A 62 0.34 -7.52 -4.53
CA GLU A 62 -0.17 -7.67 -5.89
C GLU A 62 0.46 -6.62 -6.80
N VAL A 63 0.91 -7.05 -7.97
CA VAL A 63 1.49 -6.19 -9.01
C VAL A 63 0.83 -6.47 -10.34
N ILE A 64 0.86 -5.50 -11.25
CA ILE A 64 0.42 -5.65 -12.64
C ILE A 64 1.55 -5.33 -13.60
N ASN A 65 1.47 -5.83 -14.83
CA ASN A 65 2.39 -5.42 -15.87
C ASN A 65 2.27 -3.91 -16.09
N ARG A 66 3.40 -3.21 -16.01
CA ARG A 66 3.45 -1.75 -16.18
C ARG A 66 3.11 -1.36 -17.63
N ARG A 67 2.34 -0.27 -17.74
CA ARG A 67 2.14 0.49 -18.95
C ARG A 67 2.76 1.88 -18.81
N ILE A 68 2.88 2.60 -19.92
CA ILE A 68 3.51 3.93 -19.92
C ILE A 68 2.72 4.97 -19.11
N GLU A 69 1.41 4.79 -18.97
CA GLU A 69 0.53 5.64 -18.19
C GLU A 69 0.55 5.34 -16.68
N ASP A 70 1.24 4.28 -16.25
CA ASP A 70 1.31 3.91 -14.83
C ASP A 70 2.45 4.68 -14.14
N HIS A 71 2.10 5.67 -13.35
CA HIS A 71 3.04 6.47 -12.58
C HIS A 71 3.10 6.00 -11.12
N GLY A 72 4.30 5.68 -10.65
CA GLY A 72 4.57 5.25 -9.27
C GLY A 72 5.48 4.03 -9.16
N GLY A 73 5.53 3.46 -7.99
CA GLY A 73 6.44 2.37 -7.62
C GLY A 73 6.21 1.06 -8.37
N GLY A 74 7.13 0.14 -8.16
CA GLY A 74 7.07 -1.20 -8.76
C GLY A 74 8.09 -2.15 -8.17
N LEU A 75 8.33 -3.29 -8.81
CA LEU A 75 9.32 -4.26 -8.36
C LEU A 75 10.69 -3.95 -8.95
N ALA A 76 11.71 -4.02 -8.10
CA ALA A 76 13.10 -4.00 -8.51
C ALA A 76 13.91 -5.07 -7.77
N ASN A 77 14.96 -5.56 -8.42
CA ASN A 77 15.99 -6.37 -7.75
C ASN A 77 17.10 -5.44 -7.29
N ILE A 78 17.29 -5.33 -5.98
CA ILE A 78 18.33 -4.50 -5.37
C ILE A 78 19.18 -5.39 -4.48
N ASP A 79 20.46 -5.50 -4.82
CA ASP A 79 21.44 -6.33 -4.11
C ASP A 79 20.97 -7.79 -3.96
N GLY A 80 20.35 -8.34 -5.01
CA GLY A 80 19.86 -9.71 -5.04
C GLY A 80 18.50 -9.94 -4.37
N LYS A 81 17.91 -8.91 -3.76
CA LYS A 81 16.57 -8.98 -3.14
C LYS A 81 15.54 -8.28 -4.03
N VAL A 82 14.49 -9.01 -4.43
CA VAL A 82 13.32 -8.39 -5.07
C VAL A 82 12.50 -7.69 -4.00
N ARG A 83 12.18 -6.41 -4.24
CA ARG A 83 11.39 -5.59 -3.31
C ARG A 83 10.57 -4.53 -4.06
N LEU A 84 9.56 -4.00 -3.40
CA LEU A 84 8.86 -2.81 -3.87
C LEU A 84 9.79 -1.61 -3.74
N ILE A 85 9.81 -0.80 -4.79
CA ILE A 85 10.44 0.52 -4.80
C ILE A 85 9.35 1.53 -5.07
N GLU A 86 9.25 2.50 -4.20
CA GLU A 86 8.30 3.59 -4.36
C GLU A 86 8.84 4.64 -5.34
N GLY A 87 7.95 5.33 -6.05
CA GLY A 87 8.38 6.34 -7.02
C GLY A 87 9.31 7.39 -6.42
N LEU A 88 9.05 7.82 -5.18
CA LEU A 88 9.87 8.80 -4.45
C LEU A 88 11.27 8.27 -4.06
N ALA A 89 11.48 6.96 -4.09
CA ALA A 89 12.79 6.34 -3.83
C ALA A 89 13.67 6.25 -5.07
N LEU A 90 13.14 6.51 -6.26
CA LEU A 90 13.88 6.44 -7.51
C LEU A 90 14.80 7.67 -7.64
N PRO A 91 16.06 7.49 -8.04
CA PRO A 91 17.00 8.61 -8.24
C PRO A 91 16.56 9.60 -9.31
N HIS A 92 15.85 9.11 -10.33
CA HIS A 92 15.30 9.89 -11.44
C HIS A 92 13.96 9.30 -11.85
N GLU A 93 12.99 10.12 -12.18
CA GLU A 93 11.62 9.71 -12.55
C GLU A 93 11.60 8.73 -13.74
N GLU A 94 12.50 8.89 -14.72
CA GLU A 94 12.55 8.03 -15.90
C GLU A 94 12.87 6.56 -15.56
N ILE A 95 13.42 6.29 -14.39
CA ILE A 95 13.73 4.92 -13.96
C ILE A 95 12.45 4.13 -13.72
N GLU A 96 11.33 4.78 -13.38
CA GLU A 96 10.07 4.07 -13.18
C GLU A 96 9.64 3.29 -14.44
N PHE A 97 9.93 3.81 -15.64
CA PHE A 97 9.60 3.15 -16.90
C PHE A 97 10.48 1.91 -17.20
N LYS A 98 11.55 1.71 -16.44
CA LYS A 98 12.38 0.49 -16.51
C LYS A 98 11.84 -0.63 -15.63
N LEU A 99 10.92 -0.33 -14.72
CA LEU A 99 10.28 -1.33 -13.87
C LEU A 99 9.20 -2.05 -14.67
N SER A 100 9.32 -3.38 -14.82
CA SER A 100 8.37 -4.20 -15.58
C SER A 100 7.01 -4.31 -14.91
N TYR A 101 6.95 -4.12 -13.59
CA TYR A 101 5.73 -4.27 -12.80
C TYR A 101 5.41 -2.99 -12.05
N TYR A 102 4.12 -2.70 -11.97
CA TYR A 102 3.55 -1.58 -11.22
C TYR A 102 2.92 -2.07 -9.91
N ASN A 103 3.17 -1.35 -8.83
CA ASN A 103 2.58 -1.64 -7.53
C ASN A 103 1.09 -1.23 -7.50
N THR A 104 0.20 -2.19 -7.29
CA THR A 104 -1.24 -1.93 -7.25
C THR A 104 -1.71 -1.27 -5.96
N GLY A 105 -0.85 -1.24 -4.94
CA GLY A 105 -1.24 -0.82 -3.59
C GLY A 105 -2.10 -1.86 -2.86
N THR A 106 -2.19 -3.09 -3.38
CA THR A 106 -2.92 -4.19 -2.74
C THR A 106 -1.95 -5.15 -2.09
N THR A 107 -2.15 -5.44 -0.81
CA THR A 107 -1.23 -6.25 0.00
C THR A 107 -1.97 -7.18 0.94
N TRP A 108 -1.62 -8.46 0.91
CA TRP A 108 -2.02 -9.47 1.88
C TRP A 108 -1.00 -9.55 3.00
N ILE A 109 -1.47 -9.61 4.24
CA ILE A 109 -0.62 -9.52 5.42
C ILE A 109 -1.01 -10.61 6.40
N ASP A 110 -0.04 -11.40 6.87
CA ASP A 110 -0.20 -12.27 8.03
C ASP A 110 -0.10 -11.43 9.30
N VAL A 111 -1.15 -11.49 10.13
CA VAL A 111 -1.27 -10.66 11.34
C VAL A 111 -0.19 -11.00 12.37
N ASP A 112 0.11 -12.28 12.55
CA ASP A 112 1.05 -12.69 13.59
C ASP A 112 2.50 -12.37 13.18
N GLN A 113 2.86 -12.58 11.90
CA GLN A 113 4.16 -12.16 11.37
C GLN A 113 4.32 -10.64 11.33
N LEU A 114 3.24 -9.90 11.06
CA LEU A 114 3.24 -8.44 11.18
C LEU A 114 3.53 -8.00 12.62
N LEU A 115 2.84 -8.59 13.59
CA LEU A 115 3.08 -8.28 15.01
C LEU A 115 4.50 -8.64 15.44
N GLU A 116 5.02 -9.80 15.00
CA GLU A 116 6.40 -10.20 15.26
C GLU A 116 7.41 -9.18 14.71
N LEU A 117 7.18 -8.67 13.49
CA LEU A 117 8.00 -7.61 12.90
C LEU A 117 8.05 -6.35 13.78
N PHE A 118 6.93 -6.01 14.42
CA PHE A 118 6.85 -4.92 15.38
C PHE A 118 7.30 -5.31 16.80
N ASN A 119 7.84 -6.52 16.96
CA ASN A 119 8.21 -7.07 18.28
C ASN A 119 7.04 -7.06 19.28
N LEU A 120 5.86 -7.39 18.78
CA LEU A 120 4.60 -7.45 19.52
C LEU A 120 3.97 -8.84 19.38
N THR A 121 3.19 -9.20 20.39
CA THR A 121 2.23 -10.30 20.33
C THR A 121 0.81 -9.74 20.34
N ARG A 122 -0.20 -10.59 20.11
CA ARG A 122 -1.62 -10.19 20.21
C ARG A 122 -1.97 -9.63 21.58
N ASN A 123 -1.35 -10.14 22.66
CA ASN A 123 -1.58 -9.67 24.03
C ASN A 123 -1.03 -8.26 24.24
N ASP A 124 0.13 -7.96 23.66
CA ASP A 124 0.79 -6.67 23.78
C ASP A 124 -0.01 -5.50 23.20
N LEU A 125 -0.99 -5.80 22.35
CA LEU A 125 -1.91 -4.78 21.83
C LEU A 125 -2.77 -4.11 22.92
N ALA A 126 -2.79 -4.67 24.13
CA ALA A 126 -3.43 -4.06 25.30
C ALA A 126 -2.54 -3.01 26.00
N GLU A 127 -1.27 -2.89 25.61
CA GLU A 127 -0.25 -2.02 26.21
C GLU A 127 0.10 -0.85 25.28
N PRO A 128 -0.59 0.31 25.37
CA PRO A 128 -0.40 1.40 24.41
C PRO A 128 1.03 1.93 24.31
N ASP A 129 1.75 1.99 25.43
CA ASP A 129 3.12 2.49 25.45
C ASP A 129 4.08 1.55 24.72
N LYS A 130 3.93 0.25 24.91
CA LYS A 130 4.70 -0.79 24.21
C LYS A 130 4.43 -0.74 22.70
N VAL A 131 3.16 -0.61 22.31
CA VAL A 131 2.76 -0.45 20.91
C VAL A 131 3.41 0.79 20.30
N MET A 132 3.39 1.93 21.02
CA MET A 132 3.98 3.16 20.53
C MET A 132 5.51 3.09 20.41
N GLU A 133 6.18 2.43 21.34
CA GLU A 133 7.62 2.20 21.28
C GLU A 133 8.00 1.34 20.07
N SER A 134 7.29 0.25 19.85
CA SER A 134 7.47 -0.63 18.69
C SER A 134 7.27 0.10 17.35
N ILE A 135 6.23 0.92 17.25
CA ILE A 135 5.97 1.74 16.06
C ILE A 135 7.13 2.71 15.81
N ARG A 136 7.63 3.37 16.85
CA ARG A 136 8.78 4.29 16.72
C ARG A 136 10.04 3.57 16.28
N ALA A 137 10.30 2.38 16.81
CA ALA A 137 11.46 1.57 16.45
C ALA A 137 11.45 1.20 14.95
N ILE A 138 10.33 0.71 14.42
CA ILE A 138 10.21 0.40 12.99
C ILE A 138 10.22 1.68 12.15
N SER A 139 9.50 2.73 12.57
CA SER A 139 9.48 4.02 11.87
C SER A 139 10.87 4.63 11.69
N ALA A 140 11.75 4.47 12.67
CA ALA A 140 13.13 4.96 12.59
C ALA A 140 13.98 4.25 11.52
N ARG A 141 13.60 3.03 11.14
CA ARG A 141 14.24 2.24 10.08
C ARG A 141 13.71 2.56 8.69
N MET A 142 12.56 3.21 8.59
CA MET A 142 11.92 3.55 7.32
C MET A 142 12.46 4.87 6.79
N PRO A 143 12.77 4.98 5.49
CA PRO A 143 13.14 6.24 4.88
C PRO A 143 12.02 7.27 5.05
N THR A 144 12.41 8.54 5.05
CA THR A 144 11.47 9.67 5.02
C THR A 144 11.71 10.44 3.73
N TYR A 145 10.69 10.53 2.91
CA TYR A 145 10.73 11.28 1.67
C TYR A 145 10.20 12.68 1.89
N ILE A 146 10.84 13.64 1.24
CA ILE A 146 10.43 15.04 1.28
C ILE A 146 9.85 15.36 -0.10
N THR A 147 8.57 15.71 -0.13
CA THR A 147 7.89 16.12 -1.36
C THR A 147 7.38 17.55 -1.25
N ILE A 148 7.33 18.24 -2.38
CA ILE A 148 6.70 19.56 -2.47
C ILE A 148 5.43 19.37 -3.28
N LYS A 149 4.30 19.76 -2.71
CA LYS A 149 2.99 19.69 -3.36
C LYS A 149 2.35 21.08 -3.38
N ASP A 150 1.80 21.42 -4.52
CA ASP A 150 1.02 22.63 -4.65
C ASP A 150 -0.36 22.44 -4.04
N VAL A 151 -0.67 23.23 -3.04
CA VAL A 151 -1.99 23.24 -2.41
C VAL A 151 -2.76 24.45 -2.92
N LYS A 152 -3.91 24.17 -3.51
CA LYS A 152 -4.82 25.20 -4.01
C LYS A 152 -5.77 25.63 -2.91
N LYS A 153 -5.78 26.91 -2.60
CA LYS A 153 -6.76 27.53 -1.70
C LYS A 153 -7.77 28.32 -2.54
N ARG A 154 -9.02 27.93 -2.45
CA ARG A 154 -10.13 28.61 -3.13
C ARG A 154 -10.70 29.70 -2.21
N TRP A 155 -10.72 30.94 -2.70
CA TRP A 155 -11.26 32.07 -1.98
C TRP A 155 -12.73 32.41 -2.35
N GLY A 156 -13.32 31.68 -3.28
CA GLY A 156 -14.57 32.00 -3.96
C GLY A 156 -14.36 32.89 -5.19
N LYS A 157 -15.43 33.17 -5.94
CA LYS A 157 -15.42 34.01 -7.15
C LYS A 157 -14.36 33.61 -8.22
N GLY A 158 -14.02 32.30 -8.28
CA GLY A 158 -13.04 31.80 -9.25
C GLY A 158 -11.58 32.10 -8.94
N GLN A 159 -11.28 32.67 -7.78
CA GLN A 159 -9.88 32.94 -7.37
C GLN A 159 -9.31 31.71 -6.66
N GLU A 160 -8.14 31.28 -7.12
CA GLU A 160 -7.33 30.24 -6.51
C GLU A 160 -5.90 30.76 -6.28
N ASP A 161 -5.40 30.59 -5.06
CA ASP A 161 -3.99 30.77 -4.74
C ASP A 161 -3.31 29.42 -4.63
N ILE A 162 -2.10 29.31 -5.16
CA ILE A 162 -1.29 28.09 -5.11
C ILE A 162 -0.17 28.30 -4.11
N TYR A 163 -0.09 27.41 -3.12
CA TYR A 163 0.96 27.44 -2.11
C TYR A 163 1.75 26.12 -2.17
N PRO A 164 3.08 26.18 -2.40
CA PRO A 164 3.93 25.01 -2.27
C PRO A 164 4.03 24.61 -0.79
N LEU A 165 3.72 23.37 -0.49
CA LEU A 165 3.85 22.79 0.85
C LEU A 165 4.80 21.60 0.82
N THR A 166 5.74 21.59 1.75
CA THR A 166 6.60 20.44 2.00
C THR A 166 5.86 19.39 2.82
N GLN A 167 5.88 18.16 2.33
CA GLN A 167 5.36 16.99 3.05
C GLN A 167 6.50 16.03 3.37
N PHE A 168 6.38 15.36 4.51
CA PHE A 168 7.28 14.30 4.93
C PHE A 168 6.49 12.99 4.90
N GLU A 169 6.88 12.09 4.01
CA GLU A 169 6.14 10.85 3.79
C GLU A 169 6.99 9.61 4.07
N LYS A 170 6.38 8.59 4.67
CA LYS A 170 6.89 7.23 4.74
C LYS A 170 5.96 6.32 3.95
N LEU A 171 6.55 5.37 3.20
CA LEU A 171 5.81 4.59 2.23
C LEU A 171 5.83 3.11 2.60
N TRP A 172 4.70 2.43 2.36
CA TRP A 172 4.51 1.04 2.78
C TRP A 172 5.44 0.07 2.03
N GLY A 173 5.72 0.33 0.78
CA GLY A 173 6.61 -0.47 -0.06
C GLY A 173 8.00 -0.68 0.55
N ASP A 174 8.50 0.30 1.33
CA ASP A 174 9.81 0.23 1.98
C ASP A 174 9.89 -0.87 3.05
N MET A 175 8.76 -1.34 3.59
CA MET A 175 8.73 -2.49 4.50
C MET A 175 9.32 -3.74 3.84
N THR A 176 9.20 -3.88 2.52
CA THR A 176 9.75 -5.03 1.79
C THR A 176 11.27 -5.06 1.75
N ALA A 177 11.96 -3.98 2.15
CA ALA A 177 13.39 -3.94 2.32
C ALA A 177 13.87 -4.62 3.61
N LEU A 178 13.00 -4.74 4.63
CA LEU A 178 13.34 -5.34 5.91
C LEU A 178 13.68 -6.82 5.74
N ALA A 179 14.82 -7.24 6.28
CA ALA A 179 15.30 -8.61 6.14
C ALA A 179 14.41 -9.62 6.86
N GLU A 180 13.79 -9.19 7.95
CA GLU A 180 12.94 -10.01 8.82
C GLU A 180 11.57 -10.29 8.19
N LEU A 181 11.13 -9.47 7.22
CA LEU A 181 9.83 -9.63 6.57
C LEU A 181 9.94 -10.53 5.35
N HIS A 182 9.30 -11.70 5.42
CA HIS A 182 9.18 -12.61 4.28
C HIS A 182 8.13 -12.09 3.30
N CYS A 183 8.58 -11.53 2.16
CA CYS A 183 7.75 -10.94 1.15
C CYS A 183 7.58 -11.86 -0.07
N GLN A 184 6.38 -11.92 -0.61
CA GLN A 184 6.05 -12.52 -1.89
C GLN A 184 5.38 -11.49 -2.81
N TYR A 185 5.42 -11.76 -4.09
CA TYR A 185 4.83 -10.89 -5.12
C TYR A 185 4.05 -11.74 -6.10
N ILE A 186 2.87 -11.29 -6.46
CA ILE A 186 2.02 -11.98 -7.42
C ILE A 186 1.57 -11.02 -8.52
N ASN A 187 1.80 -11.40 -9.78
CA ASN A 187 1.29 -10.66 -10.90
C ASN A 187 -0.17 -11.03 -11.14
N VAL A 188 -1.05 -10.04 -11.06
CA VAL A 188 -2.50 -10.20 -11.23
C VAL A 188 -2.97 -9.57 -12.54
N PRO A 189 -4.17 -9.94 -13.03
CA PRO A 189 -4.76 -9.28 -14.19
C PRO A 189 -4.89 -7.77 -13.98
N ARG A 190 -4.61 -7.00 -15.04
CA ARG A 190 -4.65 -5.54 -14.97
C ARG A 190 -5.96 -5.00 -14.43
N MET A 191 -7.09 -5.55 -14.88
CA MET A 191 -8.43 -5.11 -14.45
C MET A 191 -8.64 -5.20 -12.93
N ARG A 192 -7.94 -6.15 -12.28
CA ARG A 192 -7.96 -6.29 -10.81
C ARG A 192 -7.13 -5.22 -10.12
N GLY A 193 -5.95 -4.89 -10.67
CA GLY A 193 -4.92 -4.14 -9.95
C GLY A 193 -4.70 -2.70 -10.42
N GLN A 194 -5.37 -2.25 -11.49
CA GLN A 194 -5.21 -0.87 -11.94
C GLN A 194 -5.98 0.12 -11.06
N GLN A 195 -5.45 1.34 -10.97
CA GLN A 195 -5.98 2.40 -10.15
C GLN A 195 -6.72 3.44 -10.99
N LEU A 196 -7.83 3.94 -10.49
CA LEU A 196 -8.58 5.06 -11.09
C LEU A 196 -8.25 6.34 -10.32
N LYS A 197 -7.24 7.07 -10.76
CA LYS A 197 -6.78 8.30 -10.10
C LYS A 197 -7.39 9.57 -10.67
N GLU A 198 -7.76 9.52 -11.95
CA GLU A 198 -8.25 10.69 -12.69
C GLU A 198 -9.47 10.34 -13.54
N PRO A 199 -10.43 11.25 -13.67
CA PRO A 199 -11.62 11.04 -14.52
C PRO A 199 -11.27 10.71 -15.98
N ALA A 200 -10.18 11.25 -16.51
CA ALA A 200 -9.73 10.99 -17.88
C ALA A 200 -9.40 9.50 -18.12
N GLN A 201 -9.02 8.75 -17.11
CA GLN A 201 -8.75 7.31 -17.20
C GLN A 201 -10.01 6.49 -17.50
N LEU A 202 -11.20 7.00 -17.16
CA LEU A 202 -12.48 6.31 -17.43
C LEU A 202 -12.68 6.04 -18.91
N ASP A 203 -12.26 6.94 -19.80
CA ASP A 203 -12.33 6.72 -21.24
C ASP A 203 -11.57 5.46 -21.70
N GLY A 204 -10.38 5.23 -21.13
CA GLY A 204 -9.61 4.02 -21.35
C GLY A 204 -10.33 2.79 -20.79
N TRP A 205 -10.88 2.89 -19.59
CA TRP A 205 -11.57 1.79 -18.92
C TRP A 205 -12.84 1.35 -19.64
N PHE A 206 -13.58 2.27 -20.28
CA PHE A 206 -14.73 1.92 -21.12
C PHE A 206 -14.32 1.18 -22.39
N ARG A 207 -13.12 1.44 -22.91
CA ARG A 207 -12.63 0.82 -24.15
C ARG A 207 -11.92 -0.52 -23.94
N ASP A 208 -11.22 -0.70 -22.81
CA ASP A 208 -10.42 -1.90 -22.55
C ASP A 208 -11.15 -2.97 -21.74
N GLY A 209 -12.42 -2.73 -21.38
CA GLY A 209 -13.26 -3.66 -20.62
C GLY A 209 -13.12 -3.56 -19.10
N SER A 210 -12.28 -2.65 -18.59
CA SER A 210 -12.05 -2.49 -17.15
C SER A 210 -13.32 -2.01 -16.43
N ALA A 211 -14.07 -1.09 -17.02
CA ALA A 211 -15.34 -0.62 -16.45
C ALA A 211 -16.35 -1.77 -16.36
N ALA A 212 -16.48 -2.59 -17.42
CA ALA A 212 -17.37 -3.75 -17.40
C ALA A 212 -16.95 -4.80 -16.37
N TYR A 213 -15.64 -5.01 -16.18
CA TYR A 213 -15.14 -5.88 -15.14
C TYR A 213 -15.53 -5.38 -13.75
N VAL A 214 -15.28 -4.10 -13.44
CA VAL A 214 -15.65 -3.50 -12.15
C VAL A 214 -17.15 -3.62 -11.91
N ASP A 215 -17.97 -3.32 -12.92
CA ASP A 215 -19.43 -3.46 -12.85
C ASP A 215 -19.87 -4.90 -12.56
N SER A 216 -19.16 -5.89 -13.10
CA SER A 216 -19.47 -7.31 -12.89
C SER A 216 -19.12 -7.83 -11.48
N VAL A 217 -18.18 -7.19 -10.77
CA VAL A 217 -17.73 -7.61 -9.43
C VAL A 217 -18.29 -6.75 -8.30
N CYS A 218 -18.94 -5.62 -8.61
CA CYS A 218 -19.59 -4.75 -7.64
C CYS A 218 -21.11 -5.02 -7.62
N GLN A 219 -21.72 -4.84 -6.44
CA GLN A 219 -23.16 -4.77 -6.27
C GLN A 219 -23.52 -3.30 -6.00
N TRP A 220 -24.25 -2.71 -6.93
CA TRP A 220 -24.70 -1.32 -6.83
C TRP A 220 -26.06 -1.22 -6.14
#